data_5390a8ac90c4560975504055e6d021f7
#
_entry.id   5390a8ac90c4560975504055e6d021f7
#
_cell.length_a   1.000
_cell.length_b   1.000
_cell.length_c   1.000
_cell.angle_alpha   90.00
_cell.angle_beta   90.00
_cell.angle_gamma   90.00
#
_symmetry.space_group_name_H-M   'P 1'
#
loop_
_entity.id
_entity.type
_entity.pdbx_description
1 polymer ?
#
loop_
_entity_poly.entity_id
_entity_poly.type
_entity_poly.pdbx_seq_one_letter_code
_entity_poly.pdbx_strand_id
1 'polypeptide(L)' 'MKKEYLTAVCWFFGMSKQDAKKYIKTATPEILNAIYDGWKNQASKTFYAD' A
#
# COMPACT_ATOMS: atom_id res chain seq x y z
N MET A 1 8.25 5.62 9.29
CA MET A 1 7.49 4.97 8.20
C MET A 1 6.14 5.63 8.04
N LYS A 2 5.72 5.86 6.83
CA LYS A 2 4.45 6.54 6.58
C LYS A 2 3.27 5.59 6.71
N LYS A 3 2.20 6.08 7.32
CA LYS A 3 0.97 5.29 7.45
C LYS A 3 0.40 4.89 6.09
N GLU A 4 0.67 5.71 5.08
CA GLU A 4 0.17 5.45 3.73
C GLU A 4 0.74 4.18 3.14
N TYR A 5 1.98 3.87 3.43
CA TYR A 5 2.58 2.62 2.97
C TYR A 5 1.86 1.43 3.60
N LEU A 6 1.53 1.54 4.88
CA LEU A 6 0.80 0.48 5.56
C LEU A 6 -0.57 0.25 4.92
N THR A 7 -1.28 1.32 4.64
CA THR A 7 -2.58 1.23 3.98
C THR A 7 -2.45 0.62 2.60
N ALA A 8 -1.45 1.05 1.84
CA ALA A 8 -1.23 0.55 0.49
C ALA A 8 -0.93 -0.94 0.48
N VAL A 9 -0.10 -1.40 1.42
CA VAL A 9 0.25 -2.81 1.52
C VAL A 9 -0.97 -3.64 1.91
N CYS A 10 -1.76 -3.15 2.86
CA CYS A 10 -2.99 -3.82 3.25
C CYS A 10 -3.93 -3.98 2.06
N TRP A 11 -4.06 -2.92 1.27
CA TRP A 11 -4.92 -2.94 0.09
C TRP A 11 -4.40 -3.93 -0.96
N PHE A 12 -3.11 -3.89 -1.21
CA PHE A 12 -2.52 -4.69 -2.29
C PHE A 12 -2.62 -6.19 -2.02
N PHE A 13 -2.31 -6.59 -0.81
CA PHE A 13 -2.29 -8.02 -0.45
C PHE A 13 -3.57 -8.48 0.22
N GLY A 14 -4.42 -7.56 0.63
CA GLY A 14 -5.63 -7.94 1.36
C GLY A 14 -5.35 -8.49 2.74
N MET A 15 -4.30 -7.99 3.39
CA MET A 15 -3.88 -8.50 4.69
C MET A 15 -4.20 -7.49 5.80
N SER A 16 -4.10 -7.94 7.05
CA SER A 16 -4.33 -7.09 8.21
C SER A 16 -3.18 -6.11 8.40
N LYS A 17 -3.42 -5.10 9.25
CA LYS A 17 -2.39 -4.11 9.54
C LYS A 17 -1.15 -4.74 10.17
N GLN A 18 -1.36 -5.74 11.04
CA GLN A 18 -0.24 -6.40 11.68
C GLN A 18 0.64 -7.13 10.68
N ASP A 19 0.01 -7.83 9.76
CA ASP A 19 0.75 -8.54 8.72
C ASP A 19 1.45 -7.56 7.78
N ALA A 20 0.78 -6.47 7.45
CA ALA A 20 1.36 -5.44 6.60
C ALA A 20 2.61 -4.83 7.24
N LYS A 21 2.57 -4.60 8.55
CA LYS A 21 3.74 -4.08 9.27
C LYS A 21 4.93 -5.02 9.15
N LYS A 22 4.68 -6.31 9.28
CA LYS A 22 5.74 -7.31 9.16
C LYS A 22 6.31 -7.32 7.75
N TYR A 23 5.44 -7.24 6.76
CA TYR A 23 5.88 -7.21 5.37
C TYR A 23 6.75 -6.00 5.10
N ILE A 24 6.33 -4.83 5.57
CA ILE A 24 7.06 -3.59 5.34
C ILE A 24 8.46 -3.65 5.93
N LYS A 25 8.62 -4.32 7.06
CA LYS A 25 9.94 -4.45 7.69
C LYS A 25 10.92 -5.23 6.84
N THR A 26 10.42 -6.16 6.04
CA THR A 26 11.29 -7.02 5.22
C THR A 26 11.32 -6.62 3.75
N ALA A 27 10.38 -5.81 3.32
CA ALA A 27 10.31 -5.40 1.92
C ALA A 27 11.33 -4.32 1.60
N THR A 28 11.74 -4.27 0.33
CA THR A 28 12.64 -3.23 -0.12
C THR A 28 11.87 -1.93 -0.36
N PRO A 29 12.55 -0.77 -0.27
CA PRO A 29 11.88 0.49 -0.57
C PRO A 29 11.29 0.56 -1.98
N GLU A 30 11.95 -0.09 -2.94
CA GLU A 30 11.46 -0.10 -4.31
C GLU A 30 10.10 -0.77 -4.42
N ILE A 31 9.96 -1.91 -3.74
CA ILE A 31 8.69 -2.63 -3.75
C ILE A 31 7.60 -1.82 -3.06
N LEU A 32 7.95 -1.21 -1.93
CA LEU A 32 6.99 -0.39 -1.19
C LEU A 32 6.51 0.80 -2.02
N ASN A 33 7.43 1.44 -2.72
CA ASN A 33 7.07 2.58 -3.57
C ASN A 33 6.16 2.15 -4.72
N ALA A 34 6.43 0.99 -5.31
CA ALA A 34 5.61 0.49 -6.39
C ALA A 34 4.18 0.20 -5.92
N ILE A 35 4.06 -0.42 -4.75
CA ILE A 35 2.75 -0.72 -4.16
C ILE A 35 2.02 0.57 -3.83
N TYR A 36 2.74 1.54 -3.28
CA TYR A 36 2.16 2.82 -2.91
C TYR A 36 1.65 3.56 -4.15
N ASP A 37 2.43 3.57 -5.21
CA ASP A 37 2.01 4.21 -6.46
C ASP A 37 0.77 3.56 -7.03
N GLY A 38 0.73 2.23 -7.03
CA GLY A 38 -0.44 1.49 -7.50
C GLY A 38 -1.68 1.81 -6.69
N TRP A 39 -1.54 1.83 -5.37
CA TRP A 39 -2.64 2.16 -4.48
C TRP A 39 -3.14 3.58 -4.74
N LYS A 40 -2.22 4.51 -4.87
CA LYS A 40 -2.56 5.91 -5.08
C LYS A 40 -3.31 6.09 -6.40
N ASN A 41 -2.85 5.43 -7.45
CA ASN A 41 -3.50 5.50 -8.75
C ASN A 41 -4.90 4.92 -8.72
N GLN A 42 -5.07 3.79 -8.04
CA GLN A 42 -6.38 3.16 -7.93
C GLN A 42 -7.34 4.01 -7.13
N ALA A 43 -6.86 4.58 -6.04
CA ALA A 43 -7.69 5.45 -5.20
C ALA A 43 -8.15 6.66 -6.01
N SER A 44 -7.26 7.24 -6.80
CA SER A 44 -7.61 8.38 -7.64
C SER A 44 -8.65 8.01 -8.68
N LYS A 45 -8.48 6.86 -9.32
CA LYS A 45 -9.44 6.40 -10.32
C LYS A 45 -10.81 6.15 -9.71
N THR A 46 -10.83 5.54 -8.54
CA THR A 46 -12.08 5.29 -7.84
C THR A 46 -12.78 6.60 -7.53
N PHE A 47 -12.01 7.58 -7.13
CA PHE A 47 -12.51 8.88 -6.79
C PHE A 47 -13.17 9.55 -8.01
N TYR A 48 -12.52 9.46 -9.14
CA TYR A 48 -13.00 10.12 -10.35
C TYR A 48 -14.14 9.34 -11.04
N ALA A 49 -14.21 8.06 -10.77
CA ALA A 49 -15.27 7.25 -11.36
C ALA A 49 -16.65 7.63 -10.85
N ASP A 50 -16.68 8.23 -9.70
CA ASP A 50 -17.93 8.71 -9.15
C ASP A 50 -18.40 9.99 -9.84
#